data_93ac48a66aed3243409386e72e700dd1
#
_entry.id   93ac48a66aed3243409386e72e700dd1
#
_cell.length_a   1.000
_cell.length_b   1.000
_cell.length_c   1.000
_cell.angle_alpha   90.00
_cell.angle_beta   90.00
_cell.angle_gamma   90.00
#
_symmetry.space_group_name_H-M   'P 1'
#
loop_
_entity.id
_entity.type
_entity.pdbx_description
1 polymer ?
#
loop_
_entity_poly.entity_id
_entity_poly.type
_entity_poly.pdbx_seq_one_letter_code
_entity_poly.pdbx_strand_id
1 'polypeptide(L)'
;MEDTYSLQDLQSLLFDILQILDFRLFPYSPYSDGGKILESTGYSAIYSNYQSLLNGVCMKYDSLCVNPKSITHTCILLAWTFSYPSNKIPEELRYCKDVPSHDFELIVKWVRELFPMMSASCDQVIQYYIAKSDGKGVSPTSVHQLL
;
A
#
# COMPACT_ATOMS: atom_id res chain seq x y z
N MET A 1 -28.86 -25.03 14.33
CA MET A 1 -29.61 -24.67 13.11
C MET A 1 -28.63 -24.04 12.13
N GLU A 2 -28.36 -24.71 11.06
CA GLU A 2 -27.48 -24.15 10.01
C GLU A 2 -28.31 -23.20 9.14
N ASP A 3 -27.91 -21.94 9.12
CA ASP A 3 -28.49 -20.96 8.20
C ASP A 3 -27.96 -21.25 6.81
N THR A 4 -28.76 -21.94 6.01
CA THR A 4 -28.43 -22.22 4.62
C THR A 4 -29.05 -21.15 3.72
N TYR A 5 -28.18 -20.41 3.05
CA TYR A 5 -28.63 -19.48 1.99
C TYR A 5 -28.77 -20.21 0.68
N SER A 6 -29.87 -19.96 -0.03
CA SER A 6 -30.05 -20.50 -1.38
C SER A 6 -29.19 -19.75 -2.38
N LEU A 7 -28.94 -20.36 -3.55
CA LEU A 7 -28.24 -19.68 -4.65
C LEU A 7 -28.97 -18.41 -5.06
N GLN A 8 -30.30 -18.43 -5.01
CA GLN A 8 -31.13 -17.28 -5.35
C GLN A 8 -30.94 -16.13 -4.36
N ASP A 9 -30.80 -16.43 -3.07
CA ASP A 9 -30.50 -15.42 -2.03
C ASP A 9 -29.15 -14.76 -2.26
N LEU A 10 -28.12 -15.54 -2.62
CA LEU A 10 -26.79 -15.03 -2.94
C LEU A 10 -26.81 -14.15 -4.18
N GLN A 11 -27.56 -14.52 -5.21
CA GLN A 11 -27.71 -13.72 -6.42
C GLN A 11 -28.42 -12.39 -6.16
N SER A 12 -29.46 -12.39 -5.33
CA SER A 12 -30.16 -11.17 -4.92
C SER A 12 -29.24 -10.24 -4.14
N LEU A 13 -28.44 -10.79 -3.20
CA LEU A 13 -27.49 -10.01 -2.43
C LEU A 13 -26.41 -9.41 -3.32
N LEU A 14 -25.89 -10.18 -4.28
CA LEU A 14 -24.91 -9.70 -5.23
C LEU A 14 -25.46 -8.55 -6.06
N PHE A 15 -26.70 -8.66 -6.52
CA PHE A 15 -27.36 -7.60 -7.29
C PHE A 15 -27.52 -6.33 -6.47
N ASP A 16 -27.92 -6.45 -5.19
CA ASP A 16 -28.06 -5.32 -4.28
C ASP A 16 -26.70 -4.62 -4.08
N ILE A 17 -25.62 -5.37 -3.91
CA ILE A 17 -24.26 -4.83 -3.78
C ILE A 17 -23.88 -4.08 -5.06
N LEU A 18 -24.15 -4.64 -6.24
CA LEU A 18 -23.86 -4.01 -7.51
C LEU A 18 -24.62 -2.69 -7.67
N GLN A 19 -25.87 -2.62 -7.24
CA GLN A 19 -26.63 -1.38 -7.27
C GLN A 19 -26.04 -0.32 -6.35
N ILE A 20 -25.62 -0.69 -5.14
CA ILE A 20 -24.97 0.23 -4.18
C ILE A 20 -23.69 0.80 -4.78
N LEU A 21 -22.92 -0.02 -5.49
CA LEU A 21 -21.69 0.38 -6.16
C LEU A 21 -21.93 1.10 -7.50
N ASP A 22 -23.19 1.31 -7.88
CA ASP A 22 -23.57 1.90 -9.17
C ASP A 22 -22.94 1.15 -10.35
N PHE A 23 -22.86 -0.19 -10.24
CA PHE A 23 -22.24 -1.10 -11.20
C PHE A 23 -20.78 -0.76 -11.55
N ARG A 24 -20.07 -0.03 -10.67
CA ARG A 24 -18.66 0.28 -10.83
C ARG A 24 -17.82 -0.88 -10.33
N LEU A 25 -17.43 -1.78 -11.23
CA LEU A 25 -16.72 -3.02 -10.90
C LEU A 25 -15.20 -2.89 -11.01
N PHE A 26 -14.69 -1.73 -11.41
CA PHE A 26 -13.25 -1.50 -11.59
C PHE A 26 -12.74 -0.41 -10.66
N PRO A 27 -12.73 -0.65 -9.34
CA PRO A 27 -12.14 0.29 -8.41
C PRO A 27 -10.62 0.38 -8.63
N TYR A 28 -10.00 1.41 -8.05
CA TYR A 28 -8.55 1.52 -8.04
C TYR A 28 -7.94 0.24 -7.47
N SER A 29 -7.00 -0.36 -8.20
CA SER A 29 -6.31 -1.57 -7.78
C SER A 29 -4.82 -1.32 -7.60
N PRO A 30 -4.25 -1.50 -6.40
CA PRO A 30 -2.81 -1.39 -6.18
C PRO A 30 -1.99 -2.32 -7.06
N TYR A 31 -2.51 -3.49 -7.42
CA TYR A 31 -1.83 -4.43 -8.30
C TYR A 31 -1.67 -3.87 -9.70
N SER A 32 -2.76 -3.45 -10.31
CA SER A 32 -2.76 -2.91 -11.67
C SER A 32 -2.03 -1.57 -11.76
N ASP A 33 -2.34 -0.65 -10.86
CA ASP A 33 -1.80 0.71 -10.93
C ASP A 33 -0.32 0.76 -10.54
N GLY A 34 0.09 -0.02 -9.54
CA GLY A 34 1.51 -0.15 -9.20
C GLY A 34 2.33 -0.77 -10.34
N GLY A 35 1.77 -1.80 -10.98
CA GLY A 35 2.39 -2.39 -12.16
C GLY A 35 2.59 -1.39 -13.29
N LYS A 36 1.59 -0.57 -13.58
CA LYS A 36 1.66 0.48 -14.60
C LYS A 36 2.71 1.54 -14.25
N ILE A 37 2.78 1.95 -12.98
CA ILE A 37 3.79 2.91 -12.53
C ILE A 37 5.19 2.34 -12.74
N LEU A 38 5.43 1.11 -12.33
CA LEU A 38 6.74 0.48 -12.48
C LEU A 38 7.13 0.28 -13.94
N GLU A 39 6.17 -0.09 -14.78
CA GLU A 39 6.40 -0.23 -16.22
C GLU A 39 6.72 1.11 -16.86
N SER A 40 5.93 2.15 -16.59
CA SER A 40 6.11 3.47 -17.19
C SER A 40 7.40 4.17 -16.74
N THR A 41 7.87 3.87 -15.53
CA THR A 41 9.12 4.46 -14.99
C THR A 41 10.36 3.62 -15.30
N GLY A 42 10.20 2.41 -15.86
CA GLY A 42 11.31 1.53 -16.19
C GLY A 42 11.83 0.68 -15.05
N TYR A 43 11.06 0.55 -13.96
CA TYR A 43 11.47 -0.19 -12.77
C TYR A 43 10.71 -1.51 -12.59
N SER A 44 10.32 -2.15 -13.68
CA SER A 44 9.58 -3.43 -13.65
C SER A 44 10.34 -4.56 -12.93
N ALA A 45 11.65 -4.43 -12.80
CA ALA A 45 12.48 -5.45 -12.11
C ALA A 45 12.08 -5.64 -10.64
N ILE A 46 11.51 -4.62 -10.00
CA ILE A 46 11.08 -4.72 -8.60
C ILE A 46 9.63 -5.16 -8.43
N TYR A 47 8.93 -5.45 -9.52
CA TYR A 47 7.51 -5.82 -9.48
C TYR A 47 7.24 -7.06 -8.62
N SER A 48 8.12 -8.05 -8.68
CA SER A 48 7.98 -9.27 -7.88
C SER A 48 7.98 -8.98 -6.38
N ASN A 49 8.91 -8.16 -5.91
CA ASN A 49 8.96 -7.75 -4.50
C ASN A 49 7.76 -6.88 -4.13
N TYR A 50 7.36 -5.98 -5.01
CA TYR A 50 6.16 -5.16 -4.86
C TYR A 50 4.91 -6.02 -4.70
N GLN A 51 4.73 -7.01 -5.55
CA GLN A 51 3.59 -7.93 -5.51
C GLN A 51 3.55 -8.72 -4.21
N SER A 52 4.69 -9.20 -3.74
CA SER A 52 4.78 -9.92 -2.47
C SER A 52 4.36 -9.04 -1.28
N LEU A 53 4.78 -7.77 -1.27
CA LEU A 53 4.37 -6.81 -0.25
C LEU A 53 2.88 -6.56 -0.29
N LEU A 54 2.32 -6.37 -1.49
CA LEU A 54 0.88 -6.17 -1.66
C LEU A 54 0.08 -7.35 -1.13
N ASN A 55 0.51 -8.57 -1.44
CA ASN A 55 -0.19 -9.76 -0.98
C ASN A 55 -0.27 -9.79 0.55
N GLY A 56 0.81 -9.44 1.23
CA GLY A 56 0.82 -9.36 2.69
C GLY A 56 -0.05 -8.24 3.24
N VAL A 57 0.12 -7.03 2.72
CA VAL A 57 -0.60 -5.85 3.20
C VAL A 57 -2.10 -5.96 2.94
N CYS A 58 -2.49 -6.41 1.75
CA CYS A 58 -3.90 -6.50 1.38
C CYS A 58 -4.64 -7.61 2.14
N MET A 59 -3.94 -8.57 2.71
CA MET A 59 -4.54 -9.59 3.57
C MET A 59 -4.79 -9.11 4.99
N LYS A 60 -4.24 -7.96 5.38
CA LYS A 60 -4.55 -7.39 6.69
C LYS A 60 -6.01 -6.93 6.72
N TYR A 61 -6.68 -7.27 7.81
CA TYR A 61 -8.08 -6.91 8.02
C TYR A 61 -8.32 -5.41 7.89
N ASP A 62 -7.42 -4.61 8.44
CA ASP A 62 -7.55 -3.15 8.47
C ASP A 62 -7.11 -2.47 7.17
N SER A 63 -6.67 -3.23 6.16
CA SER A 63 -6.22 -2.65 4.89
C SER A 63 -7.34 -1.88 4.16
N LEU A 64 -8.59 -2.22 4.42
CA LEU A 64 -9.76 -1.51 3.88
C LEU A 64 -9.92 -0.10 4.47
N CYS A 65 -9.27 0.20 5.59
CA CYS A 65 -9.34 1.51 6.24
C CYS A 65 -8.29 2.49 5.71
N VAL A 66 -7.45 2.06 4.76
CA VAL A 66 -6.36 2.83 4.19
C VAL A 66 -6.67 3.12 2.73
N ASN A 67 -6.30 4.32 2.25
CA ASN A 67 -6.46 4.65 0.85
C ASN A 67 -5.60 3.70 -0.01
N PRO A 68 -6.18 3.04 -1.03
CA PRO A 68 -5.42 2.14 -1.90
C PRO A 68 -4.22 2.79 -2.58
N LYS A 69 -4.28 4.08 -2.90
CA LYS A 69 -3.13 4.81 -3.45
C LYS A 69 -1.98 4.89 -2.46
N SER A 70 -2.28 5.05 -1.18
CA SER A 70 -1.26 5.04 -0.11
C SER A 70 -0.55 3.70 -0.05
N ILE A 71 -1.29 2.60 -0.19
CA ILE A 71 -0.71 1.25 -0.26
C ILE A 71 0.23 1.14 -1.46
N THR A 72 -0.22 1.57 -2.63
CA THR A 72 0.58 1.53 -3.86
C THR A 72 1.90 2.27 -3.70
N HIS A 73 1.85 3.53 -3.29
CA HIS A 73 3.05 4.37 -3.24
C HIS A 73 4.02 3.91 -2.14
N THR A 74 3.51 3.55 -0.98
CA THR A 74 4.36 3.09 0.12
C THR A 74 5.01 1.74 -0.20
N CYS A 75 4.27 0.81 -0.78
CA CYS A 75 4.81 -0.50 -1.15
C CYS A 75 5.82 -0.41 -2.29
N ILE A 76 5.66 0.53 -3.23
CA ILE A 76 6.67 0.78 -4.28
C ILE A 76 7.99 1.22 -3.64
N LEU A 77 7.94 2.16 -2.71
CA LEU A 77 9.14 2.66 -2.03
C LEU A 77 9.81 1.55 -1.22
N LEU A 78 9.04 0.74 -0.52
CA LEU A 78 9.56 -0.38 0.25
C LEU A 78 10.19 -1.45 -0.64
N ALA A 79 9.55 -1.77 -1.76
CA ALA A 79 10.08 -2.72 -2.73
C ALA A 79 11.39 -2.22 -3.34
N TRP A 80 11.47 -0.94 -3.66
CA TRP A 80 12.70 -0.32 -4.17
C TRP A 80 13.83 -0.42 -3.16
N THR A 81 13.61 0.02 -1.91
CA THR A 81 14.65 0.04 -0.89
C THR A 81 15.11 -1.36 -0.51
N PHE A 82 14.22 -2.33 -0.54
CA PHE A 82 14.56 -3.72 -0.31
C PHE A 82 15.42 -4.30 -1.43
N SER A 83 15.08 -3.95 -2.67
CA SER A 83 15.82 -4.45 -3.86
C SER A 83 17.16 -3.74 -4.03
N TYR A 84 17.27 -2.49 -3.66
CA TYR A 84 18.45 -1.65 -3.85
C TYR A 84 18.78 -0.85 -2.58
N PRO A 85 19.21 -1.53 -1.49
CA PRO A 85 19.30 -0.89 -0.17
C PRO A 85 20.33 0.25 -0.09
N SER A 86 21.33 0.25 -0.96
CA SER A 86 22.36 1.29 -0.95
C SER A 86 22.12 2.41 -1.94
N ASN A 87 21.03 2.32 -2.72
CA ASN A 87 20.75 3.28 -3.78
C ASN A 87 19.76 4.35 -3.32
N LYS A 88 19.96 5.56 -3.84
CA LYS A 88 19.03 6.65 -3.62
C LYS A 88 17.72 6.37 -4.32
N ILE A 89 16.61 6.70 -3.66
CA ILE A 89 15.27 6.54 -4.24
C ILE A 89 15.13 7.45 -5.46
N PRO A 90 14.77 6.90 -6.63
CA PRO A 90 14.61 7.70 -7.85
C PRO A 90 13.50 8.76 -7.71
N GLU A 91 13.66 9.88 -8.39
CA GLU A 91 12.66 10.95 -8.36
C GLU A 91 11.31 10.51 -8.92
N GLU A 92 11.32 9.61 -9.90
CA GLU A 92 10.12 9.06 -10.53
C GLU A 92 9.25 8.26 -9.54
N LEU A 93 9.84 7.79 -8.45
CA LEU A 93 9.14 7.02 -7.41
C LEU A 93 8.82 7.86 -6.17
N ARG A 94 8.96 9.18 -6.23
CA ARG A 94 8.78 10.08 -5.08
C ARG A 94 7.32 10.43 -4.81
N TYR A 95 6.53 9.43 -4.50
CA TYR A 95 5.11 9.66 -4.20
C TYR A 95 4.80 9.74 -2.70
N CYS A 96 5.78 9.47 -1.84
CA CYS A 96 5.53 9.42 -0.40
C CYS A 96 5.02 10.74 0.19
N LYS A 97 5.32 11.86 -0.44
CA LYS A 97 4.84 13.18 -0.02
C LYS A 97 3.32 13.32 -0.08
N ASP A 98 2.68 12.51 -0.93
CA ASP A 98 1.24 12.55 -1.14
C ASP A 98 0.50 11.51 -0.28
N VAL A 99 1.24 10.73 0.51
CA VAL A 99 0.67 9.71 1.39
C VAL A 99 0.40 10.32 2.76
N PRO A 100 -0.85 10.29 3.26
CA PRO A 100 -1.14 10.76 4.60
C PRO A 100 -0.34 10.00 5.66
N SER A 101 0.10 10.70 6.72
CA SER A 101 0.93 10.09 7.76
C SER A 101 0.26 8.90 8.44
N HIS A 102 -1.04 8.98 8.68
CA HIS A 102 -1.80 7.88 9.27
C HIS A 102 -1.71 6.60 8.44
N ASP A 103 -1.93 6.72 7.12
CA ASP A 103 -1.85 5.60 6.19
C ASP A 103 -0.44 5.05 6.13
N PHE A 104 0.56 5.94 6.03
CA PHE A 104 1.96 5.55 5.97
C PHE A 104 2.38 4.77 7.21
N GLU A 105 2.04 5.26 8.39
CA GLU A 105 2.35 4.60 9.66
C GLU A 105 1.77 3.17 9.73
N LEU A 106 0.50 3.02 9.35
CA LEU A 106 -0.16 1.72 9.37
C LEU A 106 0.49 0.74 8.41
N ILE A 107 0.76 1.16 7.18
CA ILE A 107 1.35 0.29 6.15
C ILE A 107 2.74 -0.16 6.59
N VAL A 108 3.58 0.75 7.07
CA VAL A 108 4.93 0.42 7.53
C VAL A 108 4.88 -0.54 8.72
N LYS A 109 3.96 -0.31 9.66
CA LYS A 109 3.76 -1.20 10.80
C LYS A 109 3.41 -2.62 10.34
N TRP A 110 2.48 -2.76 9.41
CA TRP A 110 2.09 -4.07 8.89
C TRP A 110 3.24 -4.76 8.17
N VAL A 111 4.02 -4.02 7.38
CA VAL A 111 5.15 -4.59 6.67
C VAL A 111 6.22 -5.09 7.65
N ARG A 112 6.50 -4.35 8.72
CA ARG A 112 7.44 -4.82 9.76
C ARG A 112 6.96 -6.10 10.43
N GLU A 113 5.67 -6.18 10.73
CA GLU A 113 5.09 -7.35 11.38
C GLU A 113 5.11 -8.58 10.47
N LEU A 114 4.75 -8.39 9.19
CA LEU A 114 4.64 -9.47 8.21
C LEU A 114 5.99 -9.91 7.64
N PHE A 115 6.91 -8.96 7.50
CA PHE A 115 8.19 -9.17 6.85
C PHE A 115 9.32 -8.61 7.72
N PRO A 116 9.71 -9.33 8.80
CA PRO A 116 10.77 -8.82 9.70
C PRO A 116 12.10 -8.54 8.99
N MET A 117 12.40 -9.25 7.88
CA MET A 117 13.59 -9.00 7.07
C MET A 117 13.61 -7.63 6.41
N MET A 118 12.48 -6.95 6.35
CA MET A 118 12.37 -5.61 5.75
C MET A 118 12.52 -4.48 6.76
N SER A 119 12.91 -4.76 7.99
CA SER A 119 13.02 -3.74 9.03
C SER A 119 13.94 -2.59 8.63
N ALA A 120 15.11 -2.89 8.06
CA ALA A 120 16.06 -1.89 7.59
C ALA A 120 15.47 -1.05 6.43
N SER A 121 14.75 -1.68 5.51
CA SER A 121 14.07 -0.99 4.42
C SER A 121 12.98 -0.06 4.95
N CYS A 122 12.23 -0.51 5.95
CA CYS A 122 11.22 0.32 6.61
C CYS A 122 11.85 1.56 7.24
N ASP A 123 12.97 1.41 7.95
CA ASP A 123 13.68 2.53 8.55
C ASP A 123 14.13 3.54 7.49
N GLN A 124 14.65 3.06 6.39
CA GLN A 124 15.10 3.90 5.28
C GLN A 124 13.94 4.68 4.67
N VAL A 125 12.81 4.05 4.45
CA VAL A 125 11.63 4.70 3.90
C VAL A 125 11.03 5.70 4.89
N ILE A 126 11.05 5.40 6.18
CA ILE A 126 10.60 6.32 7.23
C ILE A 126 11.45 7.60 7.19
N GLN A 127 12.76 7.47 7.13
CA GLN A 127 13.67 8.61 7.05
C GLN A 127 13.39 9.46 5.80
N TYR A 128 13.21 8.80 4.67
CA TYR A 128 12.85 9.46 3.42
C TYR A 128 11.52 10.21 3.53
N TYR A 129 10.51 9.59 4.12
CA TYR A 129 9.19 10.20 4.32
C TYR A 129 9.27 11.43 5.21
N ILE A 130 9.99 11.35 6.32
CA ILE A 130 10.20 12.48 7.24
C ILE A 130 10.86 13.64 6.51
N ALA A 131 11.93 13.37 5.77
CA ALA A 131 12.67 14.40 5.03
C ALA A 131 11.81 15.10 3.98
N LYS A 132 10.90 14.37 3.32
CA LYS A 132 10.00 14.92 2.30
C LYS A 132 8.78 15.60 2.87
N SER A 133 8.39 15.26 4.10
CA SER A 133 7.23 15.84 4.77
C SER A 133 7.56 17.12 5.52
N ASP A 134 8.84 17.40 5.76
CA ASP A 134 9.27 18.63 6.42
C ASP A 134 8.81 19.85 5.62
N GLY A 135 7.99 20.70 6.25
CA GLY A 135 7.41 21.86 5.61
C GLY A 135 5.98 21.70 5.13
N LYS A 136 5.37 20.50 5.23
CA LYS A 136 3.99 20.24 4.77
C LYS A 136 2.98 20.07 5.90
N GLY A 137 3.31 20.44 7.14
CA GLY A 137 2.37 20.37 8.26
C GLY A 137 2.10 18.97 8.79
N VAL A 138 2.80 17.96 8.32
CA VAL A 138 2.75 16.62 8.89
C VAL A 138 3.57 16.63 10.18
N SER A 139 3.00 16.09 11.26
CA SER A 139 3.74 16.00 12.53
C SER A 139 4.86 14.96 12.41
N PRO A 140 6.15 15.36 12.40
CA PRO A 140 7.24 14.40 12.33
C PRO A 140 7.30 13.50 13.56
N THR A 141 6.72 13.94 14.68
CA THR A 141 6.79 13.26 15.97
C THR A 141 6.14 11.87 15.94
N SER A 142 4.97 11.74 15.30
CA SER A 142 4.30 10.44 15.24
C SER A 142 5.03 9.45 14.35
N VAL A 143 5.64 9.93 13.25
CA VAL A 143 6.42 9.07 12.36
C VAL A 143 7.75 8.67 13.02
N HIS A 144 8.39 9.56 13.78
CA HIS A 144 9.62 9.24 14.52
C HIS A 144 9.40 8.13 15.56
N GLN A 145 8.20 7.98 16.10
CA GLN A 145 7.87 6.91 17.02
C GLN A 145 7.94 5.52 16.39
N LEU A 146 7.93 5.43 15.06
CA LEU A 146 8.09 4.16 14.34
C LEU A 146 9.54 3.68 14.30
N LEU A 147 10.50 4.55 14.55
CA LEU A 147 11.91 4.21 14.62
C LEU A 147 12.23 3.65 16.01
#